data_ead794bff546a82c0618d8807e1cdadc
#
_entry.id   ead794bff546a82c0618d8807e1cdadc
#
_cell.length_a   1.000
_cell.length_b   1.000
_cell.length_c   1.000
_cell.angle_alpha   90.00
_cell.angle_beta   90.00
_cell.angle_gamma   90.00
#
_symmetry.space_group_name_H-M   'P 1'
#
loop_
_entity.id
_entity.type
_entity.pdbx_description
1 polymer ?
#
loop_
_entity_poly.entity_id
_entity_poly.type
_entity_poly.pdbx_seq_one_letter_code
_entity_poly.pdbx_strand_id
1 'polypeptide(L)'
;MASDLITNLAGLFTKDRYLELNDLHQHASDIQHEQLFDTLRSAENTVWGQTYDFKSIISYQDFRERLPVTTAAAFKPTLQRLREGESNLCWPGLPKQLLTSYDGSTLPISEQALAETHTQGAYDSYVIHLNNHPNSRLFGGFFVHLGNEGEAPFMDEFDDFLRRNEPFILTLLNRPKFTGMLTLSDNQLLQLIKEMRNEKVSCFKGSPSGLARLAALAGEEEAQNPTILAEAEVLFHRTTRTNQELRQLDNQVRLSLPVQRTFCSPEGLIGIQDKPDDDSFLMAIDLSQFYEFIDDRYPERAPIPLDDIEPGCPYRLVLTTCSGLWRYVSDGP
;
A
#
# COMPACT_ATOMS: atom_id res chain seq x y z
N MET A 1 12.25 -19.44 21.35
CA MET A 1 13.65 -18.97 21.18
C MET A 1 13.89 -18.23 19.86
N ALA A 2 13.66 -18.81 18.67
CA ALA A 2 13.84 -18.05 17.41
C ALA A 2 12.77 -16.95 17.23
N SER A 3 11.52 -17.19 17.57
CA SER A 3 10.43 -16.22 17.52
C SER A 3 10.66 -15.05 18.48
N ASP A 4 11.17 -15.31 19.67
CA ASP A 4 11.44 -14.26 20.67
C ASP A 4 12.61 -13.37 20.25
N LEU A 5 13.61 -13.93 19.55
CA LEU A 5 14.71 -13.17 18.98
C LEU A 5 14.24 -12.26 17.85
N ILE A 6 13.38 -12.77 16.95
CA ILE A 6 12.81 -11.99 15.85
C ILE A 6 11.93 -10.87 16.41
N THR A 7 11.09 -11.16 17.40
CA THR A 7 10.23 -10.17 18.06
C THR A 7 11.04 -9.08 18.75
N ASN A 8 12.12 -9.45 19.46
CA ASN A 8 12.98 -8.49 20.15
C ASN A 8 13.79 -7.63 19.16
N LEU A 9 14.32 -8.20 18.08
CA LEU A 9 14.99 -7.45 17.02
C LEU A 9 14.02 -6.52 16.29
N ALA A 10 12.85 -7.01 15.94
CA ALA A 10 11.80 -6.18 15.36
C ALA A 10 11.46 -4.99 16.26
N GLY A 11 11.30 -5.20 17.57
CA GLY A 11 11.02 -4.14 18.54
C GLY A 11 12.06 -3.04 18.64
N LEU A 12 13.34 -3.33 18.39
CA LEU A 12 14.40 -2.33 18.38
C LEU A 12 14.34 -1.43 17.14
N PHE A 13 14.12 -2.01 15.96
CA PHE A 13 14.03 -1.25 14.71
C PHE A 13 12.69 -0.51 14.54
N THR A 14 11.61 -1.00 15.14
CA THR A 14 10.29 -0.39 15.02
C THR A 14 10.14 0.89 15.82
N LYS A 15 10.88 1.03 16.93
CA LYS A 15 10.75 2.20 17.80
C LYS A 15 11.23 3.49 17.15
N ASP A 16 12.39 3.45 16.52
CA ASP A 16 12.97 4.65 15.87
C ASP A 16 12.07 5.05 14.69
N ARG A 17 11.64 4.08 13.87
CA ARG A 17 10.73 4.36 12.75
C ARG A 17 9.38 4.90 13.21
N TYR A 18 8.84 4.42 14.34
CA TYR A 18 7.59 4.96 14.88
C TYR A 18 7.74 6.43 15.30
N LEU A 19 8.87 6.79 15.91
CA LEU A 19 9.13 8.20 16.27
C LEU A 19 9.20 9.09 15.03
N GLU A 20 9.86 8.63 13.95
CA GLU A 20 9.89 9.33 12.66
C GLU A 20 8.46 9.52 12.13
N LEU A 21 7.64 8.44 12.05
CA LEU A 21 6.26 8.51 11.58
C LEU A 21 5.41 9.50 12.40
N ASN A 22 5.62 9.54 13.71
CA ASN A 22 4.89 10.46 14.59
C ASN A 22 5.28 11.93 14.37
N ASP A 23 6.50 12.19 13.92
CA ASP A 23 7.02 13.54 13.71
C ASP A 23 6.85 14.06 12.27
N LEU A 24 6.38 13.23 11.32
CA LEU A 24 6.20 13.60 9.90
C LEU A 24 5.41 14.89 9.73
N HIS A 25 4.36 15.09 10.53
CA HIS A 25 3.47 16.25 10.43
C HIS A 25 4.18 17.58 10.74
N GLN A 26 5.27 17.57 11.52
CA GLN A 26 6.03 18.78 11.87
C GLN A 26 6.89 19.28 10.72
N HIS A 27 7.24 18.39 9.77
CA HIS A 27 8.16 18.65 8.68
C HIS A 27 7.56 18.29 7.31
N ALA A 28 6.23 18.19 7.23
CA ALA A 28 5.54 17.64 6.05
C ALA A 28 5.90 18.38 4.75
N SER A 29 5.98 19.71 4.78
CA SER A 29 6.38 20.52 3.63
C SER A 29 7.80 20.22 3.17
N ASP A 30 8.76 20.26 4.11
CA ASP A 30 10.17 20.02 3.80
C ASP A 30 10.37 18.62 3.24
N ILE A 31 9.74 17.61 3.86
CA ILE A 31 9.77 16.22 3.41
C ILE A 31 9.23 16.12 1.98
N GLN A 32 8.06 16.70 1.71
CA GLN A 32 7.47 16.64 0.37
C GLN A 32 8.30 17.36 -0.68
N HIS A 33 8.93 18.47 -0.36
CA HIS A 33 9.89 19.13 -1.25
C HIS A 33 11.10 18.23 -1.51
N GLU A 34 11.67 17.60 -0.49
CA GLU A 34 12.78 16.67 -0.65
C GLU A 34 12.39 15.50 -1.57
N GLN A 35 11.23 14.85 -1.32
CA GLN A 35 10.70 13.77 -2.16
C GLN A 35 10.57 14.19 -3.63
N LEU A 36 10.05 15.39 -3.91
CA LEU A 36 9.92 15.91 -5.27
C LEU A 36 11.29 16.04 -5.95
N PHE A 37 12.25 16.72 -5.29
CA PHE A 37 13.54 17.00 -5.92
C PHE A 37 14.41 15.74 -6.04
N ASP A 38 14.31 14.78 -5.11
CA ASP A 38 14.97 13.48 -5.23
C ASP A 38 14.42 12.67 -6.41
N THR A 39 13.10 12.69 -6.59
CA THR A 39 12.43 12.02 -7.71
C THR A 39 12.85 12.66 -9.05
N LEU A 40 12.88 13.99 -9.15
CA LEU A 40 13.35 14.71 -10.35
C LEU A 40 14.80 14.39 -10.68
N ARG A 41 15.70 14.42 -9.68
CA ARG A 41 17.13 14.09 -9.85
C ARG A 41 17.32 12.66 -10.33
N SER A 42 16.58 11.71 -9.74
CA SER A 42 16.68 10.29 -10.13
C SER A 42 16.30 10.07 -11.60
N ALA A 43 15.33 10.84 -12.10
CA ALA A 43 14.80 10.68 -13.46
C ALA A 43 15.37 11.68 -14.49
N GLU A 44 16.34 12.53 -14.14
CA GLU A 44 16.85 13.60 -15.02
C GLU A 44 17.36 13.13 -16.39
N ASN A 45 17.88 11.88 -16.44
CA ASN A 45 18.45 11.29 -17.66
C ASN A 45 17.46 10.42 -18.44
N THR A 46 16.19 10.37 -18.05
CA THR A 46 15.13 9.68 -18.79
C THR A 46 14.64 10.53 -19.97
N VAL A 47 13.83 9.91 -20.86
CA VAL A 47 13.20 10.66 -21.95
C VAL A 47 12.33 11.80 -21.41
N TRP A 48 11.54 11.54 -20.35
CA TRP A 48 10.74 12.57 -19.69
C TRP A 48 11.63 13.65 -19.04
N GLY A 49 12.68 13.24 -18.33
CA GLY A 49 13.62 14.16 -17.69
C GLY A 49 14.28 15.12 -18.67
N GLN A 50 14.66 14.62 -19.85
CA GLN A 50 15.22 15.45 -20.92
C GLN A 50 14.16 16.32 -21.62
N THR A 51 12.95 15.77 -21.86
CA THR A 51 11.86 16.50 -22.52
C THR A 51 11.41 17.71 -21.70
N TYR A 52 11.32 17.55 -20.40
CA TYR A 52 10.88 18.62 -19.48
C TYR A 52 12.03 19.29 -18.72
N ASP A 53 13.28 18.98 -19.10
CA ASP A 53 14.51 19.54 -18.52
C ASP A 53 14.52 19.53 -16.99
N PHE A 54 14.35 18.34 -16.40
CA PHE A 54 14.25 18.14 -14.93
C PHE A 54 15.43 18.74 -14.20
N LYS A 55 16.61 18.69 -14.80
CA LYS A 55 17.85 19.21 -14.21
C LYS A 55 17.79 20.70 -13.86
N SER A 56 16.98 21.47 -14.57
CA SER A 56 16.85 22.92 -14.35
C SER A 56 15.64 23.30 -13.49
N ILE A 57 14.86 22.31 -13.01
CA ILE A 57 13.76 22.54 -12.07
C ILE A 57 14.36 22.70 -10.66
N ILE A 58 14.26 23.89 -10.09
CA ILE A 58 14.81 24.23 -8.77
C ILE A 58 13.75 24.68 -7.75
N SER A 59 12.49 24.77 -8.19
CA SER A 59 11.36 25.15 -7.33
C SER A 59 10.09 24.38 -7.69
N TYR A 60 9.15 24.30 -6.76
CA TYR A 60 7.82 23.76 -7.06
C TYR A 60 7.11 24.56 -8.15
N GLN A 61 7.33 25.89 -8.21
CA GLN A 61 6.78 26.73 -9.27
C GLN A 61 7.30 26.31 -10.64
N ASP A 62 8.63 26.08 -10.80
CA ASP A 62 9.21 25.58 -12.06
C ASP A 62 8.60 24.23 -12.45
N PHE A 63 8.43 23.32 -11.45
CA PHE A 63 7.86 22.00 -11.66
C PHE A 63 6.43 22.08 -12.22
N ARG A 64 5.55 22.83 -11.56
CA ARG A 64 4.14 22.95 -11.97
C ARG A 64 3.94 23.67 -13.31
N GLU A 65 4.82 24.62 -13.66
CA GLU A 65 4.75 25.35 -14.93
C GLU A 65 5.25 24.49 -16.11
N ARG A 66 6.20 23.60 -15.85
CA ARG A 66 6.87 22.82 -16.88
C ARG A 66 6.21 21.49 -17.15
N LEU A 67 5.79 20.79 -16.12
CA LEU A 67 5.16 19.48 -16.27
C LEU A 67 3.63 19.60 -16.32
N PRO A 68 3.00 19.05 -17.36
CA PRO A 68 1.54 18.99 -17.43
C PRO A 68 1.01 17.99 -16.40
N VAL A 69 -0.22 18.22 -15.95
CA VAL A 69 -1.00 17.19 -15.23
C VAL A 69 -1.31 16.05 -16.21
N THR A 70 -1.05 14.82 -15.78
CA THR A 70 -1.15 13.63 -16.62
C THR A 70 -2.33 12.77 -16.19
N THR A 71 -3.13 12.33 -17.15
CA THR A 71 -4.22 11.38 -16.96
C THR A 71 -3.83 9.99 -17.48
N ALA A 72 -4.60 8.96 -17.12
CA ALA A 72 -4.43 7.61 -17.68
C ALA A 72 -4.43 7.61 -19.21
N ALA A 73 -5.31 8.41 -19.83
CA ALA A 73 -5.38 8.54 -21.29
C ALA A 73 -4.10 9.17 -21.88
N ALA A 74 -3.57 10.21 -21.24
CA ALA A 74 -2.32 10.88 -21.68
C ALA A 74 -1.08 9.99 -21.46
N PHE A 75 -1.10 9.08 -20.49
CA PHE A 75 0.00 8.16 -20.20
C PHE A 75 0.05 6.93 -21.13
N LYS A 76 -1.05 6.59 -21.82
CA LYS A 76 -1.11 5.42 -22.74
C LYS A 76 0.04 5.31 -23.72
N PRO A 77 0.52 6.38 -24.42
CA PRO A 77 1.64 6.25 -25.35
C PRO A 77 2.94 5.82 -24.66
N THR A 78 3.23 6.37 -23.48
CA THR A 78 4.39 5.96 -22.66
C THR A 78 4.28 4.49 -22.26
N LEU A 79 3.11 4.08 -21.82
CA LEU A 79 2.84 2.69 -21.44
C LEU A 79 3.03 1.71 -22.61
N GLN A 80 2.60 2.08 -23.82
CA GLN A 80 2.81 1.25 -25.02
C GLN A 80 4.30 1.01 -25.28
N ARG A 81 5.12 2.07 -25.23
CA ARG A 81 6.59 1.97 -25.40
C ARG A 81 7.24 1.11 -24.30
N LEU A 82 6.80 1.24 -23.04
CA LEU A 82 7.26 0.37 -21.94
C LEU A 82 6.95 -1.10 -22.20
N ARG A 83 5.77 -1.42 -22.72
CA ARG A 83 5.36 -2.79 -23.12
C ARG A 83 6.22 -3.34 -24.28
N GLU A 84 6.67 -2.48 -25.15
CA GLU A 84 7.57 -2.81 -26.26
C GLU A 84 9.04 -2.99 -25.80
N GLY A 85 9.31 -2.78 -24.51
CA GLY A 85 10.62 -2.98 -23.89
C GLY A 85 11.55 -1.74 -23.95
N GLU A 86 11.00 -0.55 -24.25
CA GLU A 86 11.79 0.66 -24.24
C GLU A 86 12.07 1.12 -22.82
N SER A 87 13.34 1.22 -22.46
CA SER A 87 13.80 1.59 -21.12
C SER A 87 14.03 3.10 -20.98
N ASN A 88 14.18 3.57 -19.76
CA ASN A 88 14.50 4.98 -19.43
C ASN A 88 13.50 6.00 -20.00
N LEU A 89 12.22 5.63 -20.10
CA LEU A 89 11.18 6.54 -20.59
C LEU A 89 10.79 7.58 -19.54
N CYS A 90 10.03 7.17 -18.55
CA CYS A 90 9.53 8.02 -17.47
C CYS A 90 10.28 7.79 -16.15
N TRP A 91 10.96 6.64 -16.01
CA TRP A 91 11.82 6.28 -14.89
C TRP A 91 13.05 5.53 -15.41
N PRO A 92 14.20 5.54 -14.67
CA PRO A 92 15.39 4.79 -15.08
C PRO A 92 15.13 3.28 -15.18
N GLY A 93 15.63 2.66 -16.22
CA GLY A 93 15.48 1.25 -16.51
C GLY A 93 14.12 0.87 -17.09
N LEU A 94 13.77 -0.39 -16.93
CA LEU A 94 12.43 -0.93 -17.21
C LEU A 94 11.65 -1.06 -15.91
N PRO A 95 10.32 -0.94 -15.92
CA PRO A 95 9.52 -1.26 -14.75
C PRO A 95 9.70 -2.73 -14.36
N LYS A 96 9.69 -3.02 -13.07
CA LYS A 96 9.72 -4.38 -12.56
C LYS A 96 8.48 -5.17 -12.98
N GLN A 97 7.35 -4.49 -12.96
CA GLN A 97 6.07 -5.03 -13.40
C GLN A 97 5.16 -3.89 -13.93
N LEU A 98 4.23 -4.29 -14.78
CA LEU A 98 3.07 -3.48 -15.18
C LEU A 98 1.85 -4.09 -14.51
N LEU A 99 1.15 -3.32 -13.68
CA LEU A 99 0.00 -3.77 -12.89
C LEU A 99 -1.28 -3.03 -13.30
N THR A 100 -2.41 -3.71 -13.18
CA THR A 100 -3.71 -3.09 -13.38
C THR A 100 -4.03 -2.15 -12.23
N SER A 101 -4.59 -0.98 -12.53
CA SER A 101 -5.03 0.03 -11.58
C SER A 101 -6.54 0.01 -11.36
N TYR A 102 -7.02 0.89 -10.48
CA TYR A 102 -8.42 1.03 -10.12
C TYR A 102 -9.35 1.29 -11.32
N ASP A 103 -8.93 2.16 -12.24
CA ASP A 103 -9.69 2.50 -13.46
C ASP A 103 -9.55 1.47 -14.60
N GLY A 104 -8.86 0.34 -14.35
CA GLY A 104 -8.53 -0.68 -15.35
C GLY A 104 -7.36 -0.29 -16.28
N SER A 105 -6.73 0.86 -16.07
CA SER A 105 -5.48 1.21 -16.76
C SER A 105 -4.34 0.32 -16.26
N THR A 106 -3.21 0.38 -16.95
CA THR A 106 -2.00 -0.34 -16.51
C THR A 106 -0.95 0.68 -16.11
N LEU A 107 -0.26 0.45 -15.00
CA LEU A 107 0.74 1.35 -14.48
C LEU A 107 2.08 0.63 -14.25
N PRO A 108 3.22 1.32 -14.43
CA PRO A 108 4.52 0.77 -14.13
C PRO A 108 4.79 0.77 -12.62
N ILE A 109 5.40 -0.30 -12.12
CA ILE A 109 6.00 -0.34 -10.80
C ILE A 109 7.51 -0.51 -10.98
N SER A 110 8.29 0.45 -10.52
CA SER A 110 9.75 0.38 -10.51
C SER A 110 10.27 -0.51 -9.37
N GLU A 111 11.53 -0.93 -9.44
CA GLU A 111 12.21 -1.59 -8.31
C GLU A 111 12.25 -0.67 -7.09
N GLN A 112 12.47 0.63 -7.29
CA GLN A 112 12.51 1.61 -6.22
C GLN A 112 11.15 1.80 -5.56
N ALA A 113 10.06 1.93 -6.33
CA ALA A 113 8.71 2.04 -5.77
C ALA A 113 8.30 0.77 -5.00
N LEU A 114 8.69 -0.41 -5.50
CA LEU A 114 8.46 -1.64 -4.75
C LEU A 114 9.17 -1.60 -3.39
N ALA A 115 10.42 -1.14 -3.33
CA ALA A 115 11.22 -1.11 -2.10
C ALA A 115 10.79 0.03 -1.16
N GLU A 116 10.80 1.28 -1.66
CA GLU A 116 10.69 2.49 -0.84
C GLU A 116 9.24 2.91 -0.58
N THR A 117 8.31 2.54 -1.46
CA THR A 117 6.89 2.85 -1.27
C THR A 117 6.14 1.67 -0.68
N HIS A 118 6.09 0.55 -1.40
CA HIS A 118 5.18 -0.55 -1.04
C HIS A 118 5.73 -1.46 0.06
N THR A 119 7.02 -1.83 0.00
CA THR A 119 7.64 -2.68 1.03
C THR A 119 7.83 -1.90 2.33
N GLN A 120 8.31 -0.65 2.24
CA GLN A 120 8.45 0.21 3.41
C GLN A 120 7.10 0.51 4.05
N GLY A 121 6.07 0.83 3.27
CA GLY A 121 4.72 1.07 3.81
C GLY A 121 4.08 -0.17 4.44
N ALA A 122 4.33 -1.37 3.91
CA ALA A 122 3.93 -2.61 4.58
C ALA A 122 4.66 -2.78 5.92
N TYR A 123 5.94 -2.44 5.99
CA TYR A 123 6.70 -2.43 7.23
C TYR A 123 6.16 -1.39 8.22
N ASP A 124 5.86 -0.18 7.77
CA ASP A 124 5.29 0.88 8.60
C ASP A 124 3.93 0.48 9.21
N SER A 125 3.12 -0.28 8.50
CA SER A 125 1.87 -0.81 9.06
C SER A 125 2.12 -1.80 10.21
N TYR A 126 3.21 -2.58 10.18
CA TYR A 126 3.62 -3.43 11.32
C TYR A 126 4.18 -2.59 12.46
N VAL A 127 4.95 -1.54 12.16
CA VAL A 127 5.51 -0.60 13.16
C VAL A 127 4.38 0.04 13.96
N ILE A 128 3.37 0.57 13.27
CA ILE A 128 2.20 1.21 13.89
C ILE A 128 1.43 0.20 14.74
N HIS A 129 1.16 -1.01 14.20
CA HIS A 129 0.48 -2.05 14.95
C HIS A 129 1.21 -2.42 16.24
N LEU A 130 2.52 -2.66 16.16
CA LEU A 130 3.33 -3.03 17.33
C LEU A 130 3.40 -1.92 18.38
N ASN A 131 3.43 -0.67 17.97
CA ASN A 131 3.38 0.45 18.89
C ASN A 131 2.02 0.58 19.59
N ASN A 132 0.93 0.41 18.85
CA ASN A 132 -0.42 0.44 19.40
C ASN A 132 -0.73 -0.78 20.29
N HIS A 133 -0.01 -1.88 20.10
CA HIS A 133 -0.16 -3.13 20.83
C HIS A 133 1.17 -3.63 21.41
N PRO A 134 1.69 -3.03 22.51
CA PRO A 134 3.04 -3.34 23.03
C PRO A 134 3.27 -4.80 23.46
N ASN A 135 2.18 -5.56 23.68
CA ASN A 135 2.24 -6.99 24.02
C ASN A 135 2.06 -7.90 22.81
N SER A 136 1.99 -7.35 21.60
CA SER A 136 1.81 -8.11 20.37
C SER A 136 2.93 -9.12 20.15
N ARG A 137 2.54 -10.30 19.67
CA ARG A 137 3.44 -11.37 19.23
C ARG A 137 3.31 -11.60 17.73
N LEU A 138 3.13 -10.52 16.96
CA LEU A 138 2.90 -10.54 15.52
C LEU A 138 3.85 -11.50 14.78
N PHE A 139 5.15 -11.45 15.08
CA PHE A 139 6.16 -12.32 14.44
C PHE A 139 6.33 -13.67 15.13
N GLY A 140 5.46 -14.00 16.09
CA GLY A 140 5.50 -15.27 16.84
C GLY A 140 4.72 -16.40 16.20
N GLY A 141 4.06 -16.19 15.06
CA GLY A 141 3.25 -17.16 14.35
C GLY A 141 3.25 -16.94 12.84
N PHE A 142 2.37 -17.63 12.12
CA PHE A 142 2.22 -17.53 10.68
C PHE A 142 1.30 -16.37 10.26
N PHE A 143 1.59 -15.81 9.09
CA PHE A 143 0.81 -14.80 8.40
C PHE A 143 -0.03 -15.47 7.33
N VAL A 144 -1.34 -15.49 7.52
CA VAL A 144 -2.26 -16.21 6.62
C VAL A 144 -2.87 -15.24 5.61
N HIS A 145 -2.59 -15.49 4.33
CA HIS A 145 -3.15 -14.70 3.23
C HIS A 145 -4.48 -15.30 2.76
N LEU A 146 -5.52 -14.47 2.70
CA LEU A 146 -6.90 -14.86 2.40
C LEU A 146 -7.39 -14.44 1.02
N GLY A 147 -6.68 -13.48 0.37
CA GLY A 147 -7.17 -12.79 -0.82
C GLY A 147 -8.07 -11.60 -0.49
N ASN A 148 -8.50 -10.90 -1.54
CA ASN A 148 -9.19 -9.62 -1.45
C ASN A 148 -10.66 -9.72 -1.88
N GLU A 149 -11.36 -10.75 -1.42
CA GLU A 149 -12.78 -10.94 -1.70
C GLU A 149 -13.59 -9.68 -1.37
N GLY A 150 -14.36 -9.19 -2.35
CA GLY A 150 -15.18 -7.99 -2.19
C GLY A 150 -14.42 -6.67 -2.40
N GLU A 151 -13.10 -6.68 -2.58
CA GLU A 151 -12.30 -5.53 -2.99
C GLU A 151 -12.26 -5.38 -4.53
N ALA A 152 -11.60 -4.32 -5.02
CA ALA A 152 -11.42 -4.11 -6.45
C ALA A 152 -10.66 -5.29 -7.10
N PRO A 153 -11.04 -5.73 -8.31
CA PRO A 153 -10.47 -6.94 -8.93
C PRO A 153 -8.94 -6.93 -9.09
N PHE A 154 -8.34 -5.76 -9.23
CA PHE A 154 -6.88 -5.63 -9.36
C PHE A 154 -6.11 -5.90 -8.05
N MET A 155 -6.78 -5.82 -6.89
CA MET A 155 -6.12 -5.97 -5.59
C MET A 155 -5.47 -7.35 -5.40
N ASP A 156 -6.05 -8.41 -5.95
CA ASP A 156 -5.46 -9.74 -5.89
C ASP A 156 -4.17 -9.83 -6.71
N GLU A 157 -4.13 -9.23 -7.91
CA GLU A 157 -2.91 -9.14 -8.74
C GLU A 157 -1.83 -8.31 -8.03
N PHE A 158 -2.23 -7.18 -7.45
CA PHE A 158 -1.33 -6.29 -6.72
C PHE A 158 -0.74 -6.96 -5.47
N ASP A 159 -1.56 -7.59 -4.65
CA ASP A 159 -1.10 -8.30 -3.46
C ASP A 159 -0.24 -9.52 -3.79
N ASP A 160 -0.56 -10.27 -4.84
CA ASP A 160 0.28 -11.38 -5.31
C ASP A 160 1.64 -10.88 -5.80
N PHE A 161 1.69 -9.75 -6.50
CA PHE A 161 2.93 -9.09 -6.88
C PHE A 161 3.77 -8.69 -5.65
N LEU A 162 3.17 -8.00 -4.67
CA LEU A 162 3.87 -7.60 -3.46
C LEU A 162 4.39 -8.80 -2.69
N ARG A 163 3.56 -9.84 -2.52
CA ARG A 163 3.91 -11.07 -1.81
C ARG A 163 5.08 -11.81 -2.45
N ARG A 164 5.14 -11.90 -3.77
CA ARG A 164 6.26 -12.53 -4.50
C ARG A 164 7.58 -11.79 -4.33
N ASN A 165 7.51 -10.51 -3.96
CA ASN A 165 8.66 -9.65 -3.78
C ASN A 165 8.92 -9.28 -2.31
N GLU A 166 8.22 -9.89 -1.36
CA GLU A 166 8.48 -9.69 0.08
C GLU A 166 9.89 -10.13 0.49
N PRO A 167 10.50 -9.47 1.50
CA PRO A 167 11.76 -9.92 2.08
C PRO A 167 11.70 -11.40 2.50
N PHE A 168 12.79 -12.14 2.26
CA PHE A 168 12.86 -13.59 2.50
C PHE A 168 12.38 -14.00 3.90
N ILE A 169 12.70 -13.21 4.92
CA ILE A 169 12.29 -13.52 6.31
C ILE A 169 10.77 -13.57 6.46
N LEU A 170 10.02 -12.70 5.78
CA LEU A 170 8.57 -12.69 5.82
C LEU A 170 7.97 -13.87 5.02
N THR A 171 8.63 -14.29 3.93
CA THR A 171 8.16 -15.44 3.16
C THR A 171 8.15 -16.74 3.96
N LEU A 172 8.99 -16.85 5.00
CA LEU A 172 9.00 -18.01 5.90
C LEU A 172 7.73 -18.07 6.78
N LEU A 173 7.16 -16.90 7.10
CA LEU A 173 5.96 -16.78 7.92
C LEU A 173 4.67 -16.92 7.10
N ASN A 174 4.70 -16.65 5.80
CA ASN A 174 3.50 -16.64 4.97
C ASN A 174 2.89 -18.01 4.73
N ARG A 175 1.54 -18.06 4.76
CA ARG A 175 0.72 -19.23 4.40
C ARG A 175 -0.46 -18.80 3.50
N PRO A 176 -0.89 -19.61 2.54
CA PRO A 176 -0.15 -20.77 2.02
C PRO A 176 1.20 -20.36 1.41
N LYS A 177 2.12 -21.29 1.24
CA LYS A 177 3.47 -21.01 0.67
C LYS A 177 3.47 -20.75 -0.83
N PHE A 178 2.43 -21.17 -1.54
CA PHE A 178 2.34 -20.95 -2.99
C PHE A 178 1.95 -19.49 -3.28
N THR A 179 2.44 -18.96 -4.39
CA THR A 179 2.05 -17.70 -5.00
C THR A 179 1.07 -17.99 -6.14
N GLY A 180 0.14 -17.09 -6.37
CA GLY A 180 -0.89 -17.19 -7.40
C GLY A 180 -2.08 -16.33 -7.01
N MET A 181 -3.13 -16.24 -7.81
CA MET A 181 -4.31 -15.47 -7.45
C MET A 181 -4.76 -15.80 -6.03
N LEU A 182 -4.82 -14.80 -5.17
CA LEU A 182 -4.97 -14.97 -3.72
C LEU A 182 -6.41 -15.24 -3.28
N THR A 183 -7.41 -14.99 -4.14
CA THR A 183 -8.80 -15.35 -3.83
C THR A 183 -8.95 -16.86 -3.83
N LEU A 184 -8.92 -17.44 -2.62
CA LEU A 184 -8.99 -18.89 -2.41
C LEU A 184 -10.43 -19.38 -2.57
N SER A 185 -10.62 -20.52 -3.24
CA SER A 185 -11.89 -21.25 -3.25
C SER A 185 -12.18 -21.87 -1.87
N ASP A 186 -13.44 -22.24 -1.60
CA ASP A 186 -13.80 -22.90 -0.35
C ASP A 186 -12.97 -24.14 -0.06
N ASN A 187 -12.71 -24.98 -1.08
CA ASN A 187 -11.87 -26.16 -0.93
C ASN A 187 -10.43 -25.81 -0.52
N GLN A 188 -9.87 -24.73 -1.05
CA GLN A 188 -8.54 -24.27 -0.68
C GLN A 188 -8.51 -23.67 0.73
N LEU A 189 -9.56 -22.94 1.13
CA LEU A 189 -9.72 -22.45 2.49
C LEU A 189 -9.86 -23.60 3.48
N LEU A 190 -10.67 -24.61 3.18
CA LEU A 190 -10.82 -25.81 4.02
C LEU A 190 -9.50 -26.58 4.15
N GLN A 191 -8.72 -26.68 3.06
CA GLN A 191 -7.40 -27.27 3.12
C GLN A 191 -6.46 -26.45 4.00
N LEU A 192 -6.46 -25.12 3.85
CA LEU A 192 -5.67 -24.20 4.67
C LEU A 192 -6.02 -24.31 6.16
N ILE A 193 -7.32 -24.40 6.51
CA ILE A 193 -7.78 -24.64 7.88
C ILE A 193 -7.17 -25.93 8.43
N LYS A 194 -7.18 -27.02 7.66
CA LYS A 194 -6.62 -28.32 8.07
C LYS A 194 -5.09 -28.25 8.25
N GLU A 195 -4.38 -27.58 7.35
CA GLU A 195 -2.93 -27.39 7.43
C GLU A 195 -2.54 -26.54 8.66
N MET A 196 -3.35 -25.53 8.99
CA MET A 196 -3.06 -24.60 10.08
C MET A 196 -3.60 -25.07 11.45
N ARG A 197 -4.27 -26.21 11.53
CA ARG A 197 -4.95 -26.71 12.75
C ARG A 197 -4.05 -26.75 13.99
N ASN A 198 -2.75 -27.08 13.81
CA ASN A 198 -1.78 -27.20 14.90
C ASN A 198 -0.70 -26.12 14.83
N GLU A 199 -0.90 -25.12 13.99
CA GLU A 199 0.04 -24.04 13.78
C GLU A 199 -0.45 -22.76 14.45
N LYS A 200 0.47 -21.97 14.96
CA LYS A 200 0.14 -20.66 15.51
C LYS A 200 -0.05 -19.65 14.39
N VAL A 201 -1.25 -19.10 14.26
CA VAL A 201 -1.55 -17.98 13.36
C VAL A 201 -1.48 -16.69 14.17
N SER A 202 -0.61 -15.75 13.79
CA SER A 202 -0.47 -14.45 14.46
C SER A 202 -1.26 -13.34 13.78
N CYS A 203 -1.40 -13.39 12.45
CA CYS A 203 -2.21 -12.42 11.72
C CYS A 203 -2.78 -12.98 10.42
N PHE A 204 -3.80 -12.30 9.93
CA PHE A 204 -4.33 -12.48 8.60
C PHE A 204 -3.96 -11.30 7.71
N LYS A 205 -3.84 -11.55 6.40
CA LYS A 205 -3.66 -10.54 5.35
C LYS A 205 -4.72 -10.75 4.27
N GLY A 206 -5.44 -9.70 3.92
CA GLY A 206 -6.51 -9.75 2.93
C GLY A 206 -7.72 -8.93 3.35
N SER A 207 -8.87 -9.22 2.75
CA SER A 207 -10.10 -8.47 3.03
C SER A 207 -10.86 -8.99 4.26
N PRO A 208 -11.65 -8.12 4.93
CA PRO A 208 -12.60 -8.52 5.97
C PRO A 208 -13.57 -9.61 5.51
N SER A 209 -14.05 -9.54 4.26
CA SER A 209 -14.94 -10.55 3.67
C SER A 209 -14.28 -11.92 3.57
N GLY A 210 -13.01 -11.97 3.14
CA GLY A 210 -12.21 -13.19 3.10
C GLY A 210 -12.04 -13.82 4.48
N LEU A 211 -11.80 -13.01 5.52
CA LEU A 211 -11.70 -13.50 6.89
C LEU A 211 -13.04 -14.01 7.42
N ALA A 212 -14.15 -13.34 7.16
CA ALA A 212 -15.48 -13.80 7.55
C ALA A 212 -15.83 -15.14 6.90
N ARG A 213 -15.48 -15.30 5.62
CA ARG A 213 -15.67 -16.57 4.90
C ARG A 213 -14.83 -17.70 5.49
N LEU A 214 -13.55 -17.44 5.80
CA LEU A 214 -12.70 -18.40 6.50
C LEU A 214 -13.31 -18.79 7.84
N ALA A 215 -13.78 -17.83 8.63
CA ALA A 215 -14.39 -18.07 9.94
C ALA A 215 -15.66 -18.92 9.85
N ALA A 216 -16.51 -18.68 8.84
CA ALA A 216 -17.70 -19.47 8.60
C ALA A 216 -17.35 -20.93 8.29
N LEU A 217 -16.41 -21.15 7.35
CA LEU A 217 -15.95 -22.50 6.99
C LEU A 217 -15.26 -23.22 8.17
N ALA A 218 -14.48 -22.50 8.98
CA ALA A 218 -13.85 -23.05 10.16
C ALA A 218 -14.89 -23.45 11.20
N GLY A 219 -15.95 -22.68 11.38
CA GLY A 219 -17.06 -23.00 12.29
C GLY A 219 -17.84 -24.26 11.88
N GLU A 220 -17.99 -24.52 10.58
CA GLU A 220 -18.64 -25.73 10.06
C GLU A 220 -17.77 -27.00 10.23
N GLU A 221 -16.46 -26.88 9.99
CA GLU A 221 -15.49 -28.01 10.14
C GLU A 221 -15.11 -28.28 11.61
N GLU A 222 -15.05 -27.22 12.42
CA GLU A 222 -14.52 -27.25 13.79
C GLU A 222 -15.61 -27.03 14.86
N ALA A 223 -16.81 -27.54 14.69
CA ALA A 223 -17.87 -27.45 15.73
C ALA A 223 -17.38 -27.84 17.14
N GLN A 224 -16.11 -28.22 17.29
CA GLN A 224 -15.46 -28.62 18.54
C GLN A 224 -14.20 -27.82 18.93
N ASN A 225 -13.58 -27.02 18.03
CA ASN A 225 -12.39 -26.19 18.39
C ASN A 225 -11.96 -25.20 17.28
N PRO A 226 -12.37 -23.93 17.30
CA PRO A 226 -11.90 -22.93 16.34
C PRO A 226 -10.48 -22.44 16.70
N THR A 227 -9.44 -23.22 16.36
CA THR A 227 -8.06 -22.90 16.75
C THR A 227 -7.38 -21.89 15.84
N ILE A 228 -7.75 -21.83 14.55
CA ILE A 228 -7.07 -20.95 13.58
C ILE A 228 -7.23 -19.44 13.87
N LEU A 229 -8.35 -19.03 14.49
CA LEU A 229 -8.64 -17.64 14.86
C LEU A 229 -8.19 -17.29 16.28
N ALA A 230 -7.94 -18.29 17.14
CA ALA A 230 -7.84 -18.10 18.59
C ALA A 230 -6.61 -17.28 19.03
N GLU A 231 -5.52 -17.34 18.26
CA GLU A 231 -4.27 -16.64 18.60
C GLU A 231 -3.94 -15.50 17.64
N ALA A 232 -4.78 -15.28 16.62
CA ALA A 232 -4.59 -14.18 15.69
C ALA A 232 -4.87 -12.84 16.38
N GLU A 233 -4.00 -11.87 16.13
CA GLU A 233 -4.04 -10.57 16.80
C GLU A 233 -4.65 -9.47 15.91
N VAL A 234 -4.55 -9.61 14.57
CA VAL A 234 -4.91 -8.55 13.64
C VAL A 234 -5.17 -9.07 12.22
N LEU A 235 -6.04 -8.36 11.49
CA LEU A 235 -6.17 -8.44 10.04
C LEU A 235 -5.48 -7.23 9.40
N PHE A 236 -4.44 -7.46 8.59
CA PHE A 236 -3.88 -6.42 7.71
C PHE A 236 -4.68 -6.35 6.42
N HIS A 237 -5.35 -5.24 6.21
CA HIS A 237 -6.24 -4.99 5.07
C HIS A 237 -5.72 -3.84 4.21
N ARG A 238 -5.36 -4.16 2.96
CA ARG A 238 -5.11 -3.14 1.92
C ARG A 238 -6.42 -2.81 1.22
N THR A 239 -6.68 -1.54 1.01
CA THR A 239 -7.94 -1.09 0.45
C THR A 239 -7.78 0.19 -0.37
N THR A 240 -8.70 0.39 -1.31
CA THR A 240 -8.91 1.66 -2.01
C THR A 240 -10.27 2.27 -1.66
N ARG A 241 -10.95 1.73 -0.65
CA ARG A 241 -12.28 2.17 -0.25
C ARG A 241 -12.23 3.46 0.53
N THR A 242 -13.24 4.28 0.32
CA THR A 242 -13.50 5.46 1.15
C THR A 242 -13.87 5.06 2.59
N ASN A 243 -13.71 5.96 3.53
CA ASN A 243 -14.12 5.74 4.93
C ASN A 243 -15.60 5.35 5.06
N GLN A 244 -16.47 5.90 4.20
CA GLN A 244 -17.87 5.54 4.20
C GLN A 244 -18.10 4.07 3.81
N GLU A 245 -17.41 3.59 2.78
CA GLU A 245 -17.48 2.19 2.34
C GLU A 245 -16.88 1.25 3.37
N LEU A 246 -15.78 1.66 4.04
CA LEU A 246 -15.17 0.88 5.11
C LEU A 246 -16.12 0.72 6.30
N ARG A 247 -16.82 1.78 6.73
CA ARG A 247 -17.85 1.70 7.78
C ARG A 247 -19.00 0.78 7.38
N GLN A 248 -19.43 0.81 6.12
CA GLN A 248 -20.46 -0.10 5.61
C GLN A 248 -19.98 -1.54 5.66
N LEU A 249 -18.73 -1.81 5.23
CA LEU A 249 -18.12 -3.13 5.28
C LEU A 249 -18.03 -3.64 6.73
N ASP A 250 -17.53 -2.84 7.66
CA ASP A 250 -17.41 -3.21 9.08
C ASP A 250 -18.77 -3.54 9.72
N ASN A 251 -19.83 -2.81 9.34
CA ASN A 251 -21.18 -3.09 9.80
C ASN A 251 -21.74 -4.41 9.22
N GLN A 252 -21.34 -4.79 8.01
CA GLN A 252 -21.75 -6.03 7.36
C GLN A 252 -20.95 -7.23 7.87
N VAL A 253 -19.63 -7.04 8.02
CA VAL A 253 -18.67 -8.07 8.41
C VAL A 253 -18.26 -7.83 9.86
N ARG A 254 -18.99 -8.44 10.80
CA ARG A 254 -18.70 -8.31 12.24
C ARG A 254 -17.50 -9.16 12.62
N LEU A 255 -16.30 -8.65 12.43
CA LEU A 255 -15.06 -9.32 12.83
C LEU A 255 -14.83 -9.19 14.33
N SER A 256 -14.26 -10.24 14.93
CA SER A 256 -13.77 -10.22 16.31
C SER A 256 -12.32 -9.75 16.42
N LEU A 257 -11.60 -9.61 15.29
CA LEU A 257 -10.21 -9.17 15.22
C LEU A 257 -10.13 -7.68 14.85
N PRO A 258 -9.19 -6.93 15.45
CA PRO A 258 -8.88 -5.59 14.99
C PRO A 258 -8.37 -5.62 13.54
N VAL A 259 -8.68 -4.56 12.80
CA VAL A 259 -8.27 -4.40 11.41
C VAL A 259 -7.27 -3.24 11.32
N GLN A 260 -6.08 -3.51 10.81
CA GLN A 260 -5.06 -2.51 10.49
C GLN A 260 -5.13 -2.20 8.99
N ARG A 261 -5.55 -1.01 8.63
CA ARG A 261 -5.80 -0.63 7.24
C ARG A 261 -4.64 0.13 6.61
N THR A 262 -4.43 -0.13 5.32
CA THR A 262 -3.51 0.62 4.47
C THR A 262 -4.25 1.02 3.20
N PHE A 263 -4.30 2.34 2.92
CA PHE A 263 -4.90 2.88 1.70
C PHE A 263 -3.83 2.94 0.62
N CYS A 264 -3.89 2.04 -0.34
CA CYS A 264 -2.89 1.91 -1.40
C CYS A 264 -3.44 1.25 -2.68
N SER A 265 -2.74 1.54 -3.77
CA SER A 265 -3.01 1.03 -5.10
C SER A 265 -1.69 0.95 -5.88
N PRO A 266 -1.67 0.45 -7.13
CA PRO A 266 -0.48 0.52 -7.98
C PRO A 266 0.05 1.94 -8.25
N GLU A 267 -0.77 2.97 -8.11
CA GLU A 267 -0.35 4.37 -8.20
C GLU A 267 0.61 4.76 -7.07
N GLY A 268 0.36 4.25 -5.87
CA GLY A 268 1.14 4.55 -4.70
C GLY A 268 0.52 4.07 -3.39
N LEU A 269 1.22 4.31 -2.30
CA LEU A 269 0.72 4.12 -0.95
C LEU A 269 0.31 5.50 -0.40
N ILE A 270 -0.97 5.68 -0.16
CA ILE A 270 -1.52 6.99 0.20
C ILE A 270 -1.48 7.20 1.71
N GLY A 271 -1.81 6.16 2.48
CA GLY A 271 -1.82 6.29 3.93
C GLY A 271 -1.98 5.00 4.69
N ILE A 272 -1.66 5.06 5.97
CA ILE A 272 -1.74 3.94 6.91
C ILE A 272 -2.57 4.38 8.10
N GLN A 273 -3.54 3.58 8.52
CA GLN A 273 -4.32 3.84 9.73
C GLN A 273 -3.38 3.83 10.94
N ASP A 274 -3.23 4.97 11.61
CA ASP A 274 -2.30 5.13 12.73
C ASP A 274 -2.96 4.89 14.10
N LYS A 275 -4.28 5.03 14.17
CA LYS A 275 -5.08 4.81 15.40
C LYS A 275 -6.13 3.72 15.18
N PRO A 276 -6.23 2.75 16.09
CA PRO A 276 -7.12 1.58 15.91
C PRO A 276 -8.60 1.92 15.70
N ASP A 277 -9.10 2.96 16.34
CA ASP A 277 -10.52 3.33 16.36
C ASP A 277 -10.80 4.60 15.53
N ASP A 278 -9.85 5.07 14.73
CA ASP A 278 -9.97 6.24 13.88
C ASP A 278 -10.05 5.82 12.41
N ASP A 279 -10.99 6.40 11.67
CA ASP A 279 -11.13 6.18 10.23
C ASP A 279 -10.12 6.99 9.41
N SER A 280 -9.29 7.83 10.06
CA SER A 280 -8.25 8.59 9.39
C SER A 280 -7.03 7.73 9.05
N PHE A 281 -6.28 8.19 8.05
CA PHE A 281 -5.02 7.59 7.65
C PHE A 281 -3.91 8.62 7.81
N LEU A 282 -2.81 8.23 8.44
CA LEU A 282 -1.56 8.97 8.38
C LEU A 282 -1.05 8.93 6.95
N MET A 283 -0.92 10.08 6.32
CA MET A 283 -0.48 10.18 4.94
C MET A 283 0.99 9.76 4.79
N ALA A 284 1.29 8.95 3.79
CA ALA A 284 2.62 8.39 3.54
C ALA A 284 3.50 9.39 2.75
N ILE A 285 3.93 10.46 3.40
CA ILE A 285 4.58 11.61 2.77
C ILE A 285 6.10 11.45 2.54
N ASP A 286 6.72 10.42 3.09
CA ASP A 286 8.17 10.16 3.06
C ASP A 286 8.55 8.88 2.29
N LEU A 287 7.63 8.35 1.47
CA LEU A 287 7.80 7.08 0.77
C LEU A 287 8.01 7.25 -0.75
N SER A 288 8.94 8.12 -1.16
CA SER A 288 9.32 8.36 -2.56
C SER A 288 8.15 8.77 -3.45
N GLN A 289 7.25 9.58 -2.87
CA GLN A 289 6.06 10.13 -3.53
C GLN A 289 5.89 11.61 -3.19
N PHE A 290 5.46 12.40 -4.18
CA PHE A 290 5.07 13.79 -4.00
C PHE A 290 3.60 13.95 -4.35
N TYR A 291 2.88 14.69 -3.51
CA TYR A 291 1.43 14.87 -3.60
C TYR A 291 1.07 16.29 -4.01
N GLU A 292 0.16 16.38 -4.96
CA GLU A 292 -0.61 17.58 -5.27
C GLU A 292 -2.10 17.24 -5.14
N PHE A 293 -2.95 18.25 -5.01
CA PHE A 293 -4.36 18.11 -4.70
C PHE A 293 -5.21 18.96 -5.64
N ILE A 294 -6.19 18.37 -6.30
CA ILE A 294 -7.21 19.09 -7.07
C ILE A 294 -8.42 19.26 -6.15
N ASP A 295 -8.78 20.51 -5.86
CA ASP A 295 -9.97 20.83 -5.07
C ASP A 295 -11.24 20.48 -5.88
N ASP A 296 -12.04 19.51 -5.41
CA ASP A 296 -13.25 19.09 -6.11
C ASP A 296 -14.35 20.14 -6.14
N ARG A 297 -14.24 21.19 -5.31
CA ARG A 297 -15.11 22.37 -5.38
C ARG A 297 -14.79 23.25 -6.60
N TYR A 298 -13.55 23.15 -7.10
CA TYR A 298 -13.00 23.96 -8.21
C TYR A 298 -12.11 23.11 -9.12
N PRO A 299 -12.64 22.09 -9.79
CA PRO A 299 -11.83 21.10 -10.53
C PRO A 299 -11.10 21.66 -11.75
N GLU A 300 -11.42 22.90 -12.16
CA GLU A 300 -10.73 23.60 -13.25
C GLU A 300 -9.45 24.31 -12.80
N ARG A 301 -9.22 24.41 -11.50
CA ARG A 301 -8.00 25.04 -10.96
C ARG A 301 -6.82 24.09 -11.04
N ALA A 302 -5.63 24.68 -11.09
CA ALA A 302 -4.39 23.90 -11.03
C ALA A 302 -4.27 23.19 -9.69
N PRO A 303 -3.68 21.98 -9.65
CA PRO A 303 -3.37 21.29 -8.41
C PRO A 303 -2.52 22.14 -7.46
N ILE A 304 -2.75 21.98 -6.16
CA ILE A 304 -2.04 22.68 -5.08
C ILE A 304 -1.18 21.69 -4.27
N PRO A 305 -0.07 22.13 -3.65
CA PRO A 305 0.74 21.28 -2.80
C PRO A 305 0.07 21.02 -1.43
N LEU A 306 0.67 20.15 -0.63
CA LEU A 306 0.18 19.78 0.69
C LEU A 306 -0.02 20.98 1.64
N ASP A 307 0.82 22.00 1.53
CA ASP A 307 0.76 23.18 2.39
C ASP A 307 -0.48 24.05 2.18
N ASP A 308 -1.09 23.96 1.01
CA ASP A 308 -2.20 24.83 0.60
C ASP A 308 -3.58 24.15 0.78
N ILE A 309 -3.63 22.90 1.29
CA ILE A 309 -4.91 22.21 1.49
C ILE A 309 -5.66 22.75 2.71
N GLU A 310 -6.98 22.78 2.59
CA GLU A 310 -7.90 23.16 3.67
C GLU A 310 -8.49 21.91 4.33
N PRO A 311 -8.34 21.73 5.66
CA PRO A 311 -8.96 20.60 6.35
C PRO A 311 -10.48 20.51 6.14
N GLY A 312 -10.98 19.31 5.91
CA GLY A 312 -12.40 19.05 5.74
C GLY A 312 -12.94 19.30 4.32
N CYS A 313 -12.09 19.66 3.37
CA CYS A 313 -12.45 19.79 1.96
C CYS A 313 -12.12 18.53 1.18
N PRO A 314 -12.93 18.16 0.15
CA PRO A 314 -12.64 17.02 -0.71
C PRO A 314 -11.61 17.38 -1.78
N TYR A 315 -10.64 16.49 -1.96
CA TYR A 315 -9.59 16.63 -2.97
C TYR A 315 -9.38 15.34 -3.74
N ARG A 316 -9.06 15.45 -5.03
CA ARG A 316 -8.48 14.36 -5.82
C ARG A 316 -6.97 14.44 -5.77
N LEU A 317 -6.32 13.26 -5.66
CA LEU A 317 -4.88 13.18 -5.60
C LEU A 317 -4.24 13.29 -7.00
N VAL A 318 -3.11 13.98 -7.03
CA VAL A 318 -2.19 14.03 -8.17
C VAL A 318 -0.84 13.57 -7.65
N LEU A 319 -0.30 12.49 -8.24
CA LEU A 319 0.87 11.80 -7.74
C LEU A 319 2.06 11.99 -8.65
N THR A 320 3.21 12.29 -8.05
CA THR A 320 4.52 12.14 -8.69
C THR A 320 5.30 11.09 -7.92
N THR A 321 5.74 10.01 -8.60
CA THR A 321 6.27 8.83 -7.92
C THR A 321 7.57 8.33 -8.54
N CYS A 322 8.33 7.60 -7.77
CA CYS A 322 9.51 6.88 -8.24
C CYS A 322 9.21 5.67 -9.15
N SER A 323 7.98 5.53 -9.65
CA SER A 323 7.60 4.67 -10.77
C SER A 323 7.53 5.41 -12.12
N GLY A 324 7.76 6.73 -12.11
CA GLY A 324 7.68 7.57 -13.30
C GLY A 324 6.27 8.05 -13.64
N LEU A 325 5.37 8.05 -12.66
CA LEU A 325 4.13 8.79 -12.73
C LEU A 325 4.45 10.26 -12.40
N TRP A 326 4.22 11.15 -13.33
CA TRP A 326 4.51 12.58 -13.21
C TRP A 326 3.22 13.36 -13.23
N ARG A 327 2.90 14.02 -12.11
CA ARG A 327 1.65 14.76 -11.91
C ARG A 327 0.42 13.97 -12.39
N TYR A 328 0.38 12.68 -12.05
CA TYR A 328 -0.64 11.74 -12.49
C TYR A 328 -1.89 11.88 -11.61
N VAL A 329 -3.03 12.17 -12.24
CA VAL A 329 -4.32 12.21 -11.53
C VAL A 329 -4.75 10.78 -11.24
N SER A 330 -4.86 10.45 -9.95
CA SER A 330 -5.44 9.19 -9.54
C SER A 330 -6.96 9.24 -9.72
N ASP A 331 -7.50 8.28 -10.46
CA ASP A 331 -8.95 8.11 -10.64
C ASP A 331 -9.57 7.22 -9.54
N GLY A 332 -8.80 6.92 -8.49
CA GLY A 332 -9.25 6.25 -7.29
C GLY A 332 -10.11 7.16 -6.40
N PRO A 333 -10.89 6.54 -5.46
CA PRO A 333 -11.71 7.29 -4.52
C PRO A 333 -10.88 8.15 -3.58
#